data_aa3698710571c6d8806414497d78f553
#
_entry.id   aa3698710571c6d8806414497d78f553
#
_cell.length_a   1.000
_cell.length_b   1.000
_cell.length_c   1.000
_cell.angle_alpha   90.00
_cell.angle_beta   90.00
_cell.angle_gamma   90.00
#
_symmetry.space_group_name_H-M   'P 1'
#
loop_
_entity.id
_entity.type
_entity.pdbx_description
1 polymer ?
#
loop_
_entity_poly.entity_id
_entity_poly.type
_entity_poly.pdbx_seq_one_letter_code
_entity_poly.pdbx_strand_id
1 'polypeptide(L)'
;MGRVSLTAAPRTRRDALSRLESPQRAVTYEALRERLLGTLAVPLGRAGWVLPLLMALLGGVLRFVRLGEPGSLVFDETYYVKDAYSLLQFGYEREWPEDANDAFNAGAPQAPLDGPEYVVHPPVGKWMIALGMALFGADNGFGWRFGAALTGTLTVLLLGLIAARLFSSATLGGLAGMLLAVDGHHLVHSRTSLLDVFLTFWLVAAFGALLLDRRDGRLRLARALSRAAAPPGAAGSQLMGGPWLNGPWLLWRPWRLVAGVCLGLAVGTKWSALAFVAVFGLMTVLWDVNARRLAGITRWKGALLRDGVPAFLTVIPAALLTYLAAWTGWFQSDDAYNRQWAAENPGDGLSWLPQSLRSLAEYHRSAYAFHNGLSSEHSYSASAWTWLFMGRPTSFYYQSSANGEGGCTVDSCSSAVTSVGNPLIWWAAALSLLVVLFYWAGRRDWRAGAVLSGVAAGYLPWFAYPERTTFFFYAVSFEPFLVLALVYVLGLVLGRRTDSTRRRRTGLLVVGCFAAAVLLLSAFFMPVWTAETVPYSVWRLRMWMPSWI
;
A
#
# COMPACT_ATOMS: atom_id res chain seq x y z
N MET A 1 -34.14 14.51 28.71
CA MET A 1 -33.78 13.13 28.29
C MET A 1 -34.38 12.86 26.92
N GLY A 2 -33.72 13.23 25.86
CA GLY A 2 -34.14 13.04 24.47
C GLY A 2 -33.45 11.84 23.88
N ARG A 3 -34.19 10.84 23.41
CA ARG A 3 -33.69 9.64 22.75
C ARG A 3 -32.91 10.03 21.48
N VAL A 4 -31.61 9.76 21.46
CA VAL A 4 -30.78 9.86 20.28
C VAL A 4 -31.21 8.75 19.33
N SER A 5 -31.96 9.11 18.29
CA SER A 5 -32.27 8.24 17.15
C SER A 5 -30.98 8.02 16.37
N LEU A 6 -30.31 6.92 16.62
CA LEU A 6 -29.24 6.38 15.77
C LEU A 6 -29.90 5.88 14.49
N THR A 7 -29.83 6.69 13.46
CA THR A 7 -30.50 6.49 12.19
C THR A 7 -30.01 5.27 11.44
N ALA A 8 -31.00 4.43 11.18
CA ALA A 8 -31.14 3.50 10.08
C ALA A 8 -29.97 2.56 9.85
N ALA A 9 -29.83 1.61 10.78
CA ALA A 9 -29.48 0.26 10.37
C ALA A 9 -30.46 -0.20 9.27
N PRO A 10 -30.06 -1.02 8.30
CA PRO A 10 -31.01 -1.65 7.41
C PRO A 10 -32.00 -2.39 8.31
N ARG A 11 -33.25 -1.95 8.25
CA ARG A 11 -34.38 -2.58 8.93
C ARG A 11 -34.37 -4.06 8.58
N THR A 12 -34.89 -4.90 9.46
CA THR A 12 -34.83 -6.36 9.43
C THR A 12 -35.10 -6.96 8.03
N ARG A 13 -34.65 -8.20 7.80
CA ARG A 13 -34.89 -8.98 6.56
C ARG A 13 -36.38 -8.93 6.12
N ARG A 14 -37.31 -8.77 7.04
CA ARG A 14 -38.74 -8.59 6.80
C ARG A 14 -39.06 -7.25 6.13
N ASP A 15 -38.46 -6.12 6.58
CA ASP A 15 -38.70 -4.80 6.00
C ASP A 15 -38.10 -4.65 4.59
N ALA A 16 -37.03 -5.39 4.30
CA ALA A 16 -36.48 -5.45 2.95
C ALA A 16 -37.36 -6.31 2.01
N LEU A 17 -37.98 -7.37 2.54
CA LEU A 17 -38.90 -8.24 1.79
C LEU A 17 -40.28 -7.59 1.60
N SER A 18 -40.83 -6.91 2.61
CA SER A 18 -42.11 -6.20 2.49
C SER A 18 -42.08 -5.04 1.47
N ARG A 19 -40.92 -4.43 1.23
CA ARG A 19 -40.74 -3.44 0.16
C ARG A 19 -40.65 -4.07 -1.24
N LEU A 20 -40.45 -5.39 -1.35
CA LEU A 20 -40.50 -6.13 -2.61
C LEU A 20 -41.93 -6.57 -2.98
N GLU A 21 -42.86 -6.55 -2.02
CA GLU A 21 -44.24 -6.98 -2.18
C GLU A 21 -45.22 -5.90 -2.68
N SER A 22 -44.73 -4.66 -2.89
CA SER A 22 -45.54 -3.65 -3.60
C SER A 22 -45.39 -3.84 -5.12
N PRO A 23 -46.45 -4.26 -5.85
CA PRO A 23 -46.35 -4.82 -7.22
C PRO A 23 -46.04 -3.83 -8.34
N GLN A 24 -45.69 -2.57 -8.10
CA GLN A 24 -45.70 -1.56 -9.17
C GLN A 24 -44.60 -0.49 -9.16
N ARG A 25 -43.50 -0.66 -8.43
CA ARG A 25 -42.37 0.25 -8.67
C ARG A 25 -41.50 -0.30 -9.79
N ALA A 26 -41.55 0.37 -10.96
CA ALA A 26 -40.57 0.15 -12.02
C ALA A 26 -39.16 0.14 -11.43
N VAL A 27 -38.36 -0.89 -11.71
CA VAL A 27 -36.98 -1.01 -11.23
C VAL A 27 -36.14 -0.04 -12.06
N THR A 28 -36.10 1.21 -11.62
CA THR A 28 -35.37 2.29 -12.31
C THR A 28 -33.87 2.19 -12.04
N TYR A 29 -33.08 2.73 -12.96
CA TYR A 29 -31.63 2.86 -12.79
C TYR A 29 -31.28 3.61 -11.49
N GLU A 30 -31.97 4.69 -11.18
CA GLU A 30 -31.69 5.49 -9.98
C GLU A 30 -31.95 4.72 -8.68
N ALA A 31 -33.03 3.95 -8.61
CA ALA A 31 -33.35 3.11 -7.45
C ALA A 31 -32.29 2.01 -7.25
N LEU A 32 -31.84 1.37 -8.35
CA LEU A 32 -30.75 0.38 -8.28
C LEU A 32 -29.42 1.02 -7.91
N ARG A 33 -29.11 2.18 -8.47
CA ARG A 33 -27.90 2.93 -8.15
C ARG A 33 -27.85 3.31 -6.67
N GLU A 34 -28.94 3.86 -6.14
CA GLU A 34 -29.03 4.21 -4.72
C GLU A 34 -28.89 2.97 -3.81
N ARG A 35 -29.53 1.87 -4.18
CA ARG A 35 -29.44 0.61 -3.44
C ARG A 35 -28.04 0.00 -3.45
N LEU A 36 -27.30 0.11 -4.56
CA LEU A 36 -25.97 -0.47 -4.73
C LEU A 36 -24.84 0.41 -4.20
N LEU A 37 -24.97 1.73 -4.29
CA LEU A 37 -23.93 2.68 -3.90
C LEU A 37 -24.26 3.43 -2.60
N GLY A 38 -25.51 3.37 -2.14
CA GLY A 38 -26.03 4.18 -1.03
C GLY A 38 -26.53 5.54 -1.52
N THR A 39 -27.10 6.33 -0.61
CA THR A 39 -27.44 7.73 -0.87
C THR A 39 -26.25 8.45 -1.44
N LEU A 40 -26.44 9.21 -2.50
CA LEU A 40 -25.40 9.88 -3.25
C LEU A 40 -24.44 10.59 -2.30
N ALA A 41 -23.19 10.15 -2.34
CA ALA A 41 -22.11 10.90 -1.71
C ALA A 41 -22.14 12.32 -2.31
N VAL A 42 -22.19 13.32 -1.46
CA VAL A 42 -22.07 14.72 -1.86
C VAL A 42 -20.83 14.83 -2.75
N PRO A 43 -20.93 15.45 -3.93
CA PRO A 43 -19.76 15.64 -4.77
C PRO A 43 -18.66 16.31 -3.95
N LEU A 44 -17.46 15.76 -3.99
CA LEU A 44 -16.31 16.28 -3.21
C LEU A 44 -15.88 17.68 -3.66
N GLY A 45 -16.35 18.11 -4.83
CA GLY A 45 -15.96 19.38 -5.44
C GLY A 45 -14.44 19.48 -5.63
N ARG A 46 -13.95 20.71 -5.81
CA ARG A 46 -12.51 20.98 -5.96
C ARG A 46 -11.70 20.58 -4.72
N ALA A 47 -12.27 20.75 -3.52
CA ALA A 47 -11.60 20.41 -2.26
C ALA A 47 -11.19 18.93 -2.18
N GLY A 48 -11.93 18.02 -2.82
CA GLY A 48 -11.61 16.59 -2.88
C GLY A 48 -10.31 16.26 -3.62
N TRP A 49 -9.79 17.19 -4.41
CA TRP A 49 -8.49 17.10 -5.10
C TRP A 49 -7.45 18.03 -4.50
N VAL A 50 -7.85 19.26 -4.17
CA VAL A 50 -6.93 20.29 -3.68
C VAL A 50 -6.32 19.92 -2.34
N LEU A 51 -7.11 19.41 -1.37
CA LEU A 51 -6.56 19.06 -0.07
C LEU A 51 -5.55 17.91 -0.14
N PRO A 52 -5.82 16.77 -0.82
CA PRO A 52 -4.79 15.75 -1.02
C PRO A 52 -3.54 16.27 -1.75
N LEU A 53 -3.71 17.14 -2.76
CA LEU A 53 -2.58 17.73 -3.49
C LEU A 53 -1.71 18.61 -2.59
N LEU A 54 -2.32 19.48 -1.77
CA LEU A 54 -1.57 20.30 -0.80
C LEU A 54 -0.79 19.43 0.19
N MET A 55 -1.37 18.33 0.66
CA MET A 55 -0.66 17.39 1.55
C MET A 55 0.45 16.64 0.84
N ALA A 56 0.28 16.32 -0.44
CA ALA A 56 1.34 15.74 -1.25
C ALA A 56 2.48 16.74 -1.50
N LEU A 57 2.18 18.02 -1.72
CA LEU A 57 3.20 19.07 -1.82
C LEU A 57 3.98 19.22 -0.51
N LEU A 58 3.30 19.27 0.64
CA LEU A 58 3.95 19.25 1.95
C LEU A 58 4.83 18.00 2.09
N GLY A 59 4.27 16.83 1.80
CA GLY A 59 5.00 15.56 1.84
C GLY A 59 6.21 15.53 0.89
N GLY A 60 6.09 16.15 -0.28
CA GLY A 60 7.19 16.32 -1.23
C GLY A 60 8.31 17.19 -0.67
N VAL A 61 7.97 18.37 -0.13
CA VAL A 61 8.97 19.24 0.51
C VAL A 61 9.76 18.48 1.58
N LEU A 62 9.07 17.78 2.49
CA LEU A 62 9.72 17.01 3.55
C LEU A 62 10.62 15.87 3.03
N ARG A 63 10.32 15.32 1.84
CA ARG A 63 11.09 14.23 1.23
C ARG A 63 12.27 14.71 0.41
N PHE A 64 12.12 15.83 -0.30
CA PHE A 64 13.15 16.31 -1.22
C PHE A 64 14.16 17.26 -0.58
N VAL A 65 13.81 17.99 0.50
CA VAL A 65 14.76 18.85 1.20
C VAL A 65 15.88 18.02 1.80
N ARG A 66 17.14 18.34 1.45
CA ARG A 66 18.35 17.62 1.88
C ARG A 66 18.28 16.10 1.60
N LEU A 67 17.71 15.68 0.47
CA LEU A 67 17.51 14.26 0.13
C LEU A 67 18.84 13.50 -0.01
N GLY A 68 19.90 14.18 -0.48
CA GLY A 68 21.23 13.58 -0.63
C GLY A 68 21.94 13.29 0.69
N GLU A 69 21.37 13.68 1.83
CA GLU A 69 21.99 13.46 3.13
C GLU A 69 21.38 12.26 3.89
N PRO A 70 22.23 11.45 4.55
CA PRO A 70 23.69 11.49 4.53
C PRO A 70 24.24 11.17 3.13
N GLY A 71 25.42 11.67 2.79
CA GLY A 71 26.05 11.46 1.48
C GLY A 71 26.56 10.03 1.25
N SER A 72 26.45 9.14 2.24
CA SER A 72 26.81 7.74 2.17
C SER A 72 25.60 6.83 1.94
N LEU A 73 25.87 5.62 1.42
CA LEU A 73 24.89 4.54 1.37
C LEU A 73 24.49 4.15 2.79
N VAL A 74 23.19 3.97 3.03
CA VAL A 74 22.66 3.59 4.34
C VAL A 74 21.91 2.27 4.27
N PHE A 75 22.12 1.41 5.24
CA PHE A 75 21.44 0.13 5.39
C PHE A 75 21.44 -0.69 4.07
N ASP A 76 20.28 -1.17 3.60
CA ASP A 76 20.18 -1.97 2.37
C ASP A 76 20.43 -1.17 1.07
N GLU A 77 20.65 0.16 1.13
CA GLU A 77 21.14 0.91 -0.03
C GLU A 77 22.47 0.33 -0.56
N THR A 78 23.26 -0.28 0.33
CA THR A 78 24.51 -0.98 0.00
C THR A 78 24.32 -2.12 -1.01
N TYR A 79 23.10 -2.63 -1.15
CA TYR A 79 22.71 -3.62 -2.16
C TYR A 79 21.95 -2.96 -3.31
N TYR A 80 20.80 -2.34 -3.00
CA TYR A 80 19.84 -1.92 -4.02
C TYR A 80 20.32 -0.77 -4.90
N VAL A 81 21.18 0.10 -4.40
CA VAL A 81 21.78 1.18 -5.21
C VAL A 81 22.74 0.60 -6.23
N LYS A 82 23.59 -0.35 -5.82
CA LYS A 82 24.51 -1.07 -6.70
C LYS A 82 23.75 -1.91 -7.74
N ASP A 83 22.76 -2.68 -7.31
CA ASP A 83 21.90 -3.44 -8.21
C ASP A 83 21.22 -2.54 -9.24
N ALA A 84 20.70 -1.38 -8.83
CA ALA A 84 20.05 -0.43 -9.71
C ALA A 84 21.02 0.17 -10.74
N TYR A 85 22.26 0.44 -10.34
CA TYR A 85 23.30 0.90 -11.24
C TYR A 85 23.69 -0.18 -12.26
N SER A 86 23.82 -1.43 -11.81
CA SER A 86 24.08 -2.58 -12.69
C SER A 86 22.95 -2.80 -13.69
N LEU A 87 21.68 -2.73 -13.24
CA LEU A 87 20.53 -2.79 -14.13
C LEU A 87 20.53 -1.68 -15.19
N LEU A 88 20.91 -0.45 -14.81
CA LEU A 88 20.97 0.68 -15.73
C LEU A 88 22.00 0.48 -16.84
N GLN A 89 23.12 -0.18 -16.52
CA GLN A 89 24.24 -0.39 -17.45
C GLN A 89 24.10 -1.66 -18.30
N PHE A 90 23.64 -2.75 -17.69
CA PHE A 90 23.69 -4.09 -18.29
C PHE A 90 22.32 -4.77 -18.42
N GLY A 91 21.29 -4.24 -17.76
CA GLY A 91 19.94 -4.81 -17.74
C GLY A 91 19.75 -5.94 -16.73
N TYR A 92 20.78 -6.39 -16.04
CA TYR A 92 20.75 -7.41 -14.99
C TYR A 92 21.82 -7.13 -13.92
N GLU A 93 21.71 -7.77 -12.75
CA GLU A 93 22.58 -7.56 -11.62
C GLU A 93 23.92 -8.30 -11.78
N ARG A 94 25.01 -7.62 -11.45
CA ARG A 94 26.39 -8.11 -11.49
C ARG A 94 27.07 -7.96 -10.15
N GLU A 95 28.07 -8.80 -9.90
CA GLU A 95 28.93 -8.75 -8.71
C GLU A 95 29.71 -7.44 -8.62
N TRP A 96 30.10 -7.09 -7.40
CA TRP A 96 30.77 -5.84 -7.10
C TRP A 96 32.13 -6.07 -6.42
N PRO A 97 33.13 -5.17 -6.65
CA PRO A 97 34.33 -5.12 -5.84
C PRO A 97 34.02 -4.89 -4.36
N GLU A 98 34.87 -5.36 -3.47
CA GLU A 98 34.71 -5.22 -2.01
C GLU A 98 34.61 -3.77 -1.55
N ASP A 99 35.34 -2.84 -2.21
CA ASP A 99 35.38 -1.41 -1.92
C ASP A 99 34.31 -0.59 -2.67
N ALA A 100 33.40 -1.21 -3.38
CA ALA A 100 32.36 -0.52 -4.16
C ALA A 100 31.52 0.46 -3.34
N ASN A 101 31.20 0.14 -2.08
CA ASN A 101 30.47 1.06 -1.20
C ASN A 101 31.25 2.36 -0.94
N ASP A 102 32.56 2.26 -0.74
CA ASP A 102 33.42 3.43 -0.52
C ASP A 102 33.51 4.30 -1.76
N ALA A 103 33.58 3.67 -2.95
CA ALA A 103 33.55 4.36 -4.24
C ALA A 103 32.24 5.13 -4.47
N PHE A 104 31.07 4.52 -4.18
CA PHE A 104 29.78 5.21 -4.21
C PHE A 104 29.74 6.37 -3.22
N ASN A 105 30.19 6.16 -1.98
CA ASN A 105 30.21 7.18 -0.94
C ASN A 105 31.16 8.35 -1.29
N ALA A 106 32.20 8.08 -2.07
CA ALA A 106 33.12 9.11 -2.59
C ALA A 106 32.60 9.82 -3.85
N GLY A 107 31.42 9.47 -4.36
CA GLY A 107 30.87 10.03 -5.60
C GLY A 107 31.59 9.57 -6.88
N ALA A 108 32.28 8.44 -6.83
CA ALA A 108 33.02 7.86 -7.95
C ALA A 108 32.67 6.36 -8.12
N PRO A 109 31.41 6.03 -8.47
CA PRO A 109 30.96 4.64 -8.58
C PRO A 109 31.83 3.87 -9.58
N GLN A 110 32.34 2.72 -9.15
CA GLN A 110 33.13 1.81 -9.96
C GLN A 110 32.22 1.03 -10.91
N ALA A 111 32.81 0.40 -11.94
CA ALA A 111 32.13 -0.58 -12.75
C ALA A 111 31.93 -1.90 -11.96
N PRO A 112 30.80 -2.58 -12.11
CA PRO A 112 30.63 -3.92 -11.57
C PRO A 112 31.59 -4.92 -12.23
N LEU A 113 31.80 -6.05 -11.58
CA LEU A 113 32.57 -7.17 -12.11
C LEU A 113 31.80 -7.89 -13.24
N ASP A 114 32.47 -8.79 -13.96
CA ASP A 114 31.83 -9.52 -15.05
C ASP A 114 30.87 -10.64 -14.59
N GLY A 115 31.02 -11.11 -13.34
CA GLY A 115 30.16 -12.16 -12.77
C GLY A 115 28.72 -11.71 -12.49
N PRO A 116 27.72 -12.62 -12.64
CA PRO A 116 26.32 -12.33 -12.28
C PRO A 116 26.12 -12.38 -10.78
N GLU A 117 25.46 -11.37 -10.22
CA GLU A 117 25.11 -11.35 -8.79
C GLU A 117 23.82 -12.12 -8.50
N TYR A 118 23.84 -12.92 -7.43
CA TYR A 118 22.63 -13.54 -6.89
C TYR A 118 21.88 -12.55 -6.02
N VAL A 119 20.70 -12.15 -6.44
CA VAL A 119 19.83 -11.24 -5.70
C VAL A 119 18.49 -11.89 -5.38
N VAL A 120 17.95 -11.59 -4.18
CA VAL A 120 16.77 -12.27 -3.66
C VAL A 120 15.45 -11.54 -3.91
N HIS A 121 15.50 -10.32 -4.45
CA HIS A 121 14.34 -9.51 -4.75
C HIS A 121 14.22 -9.22 -6.26
N PRO A 122 12.98 -9.27 -6.81
CA PRO A 122 12.72 -8.93 -8.20
C PRO A 122 13.10 -7.48 -8.56
N PRO A 123 13.25 -7.15 -9.86
CA PRO A 123 13.96 -5.95 -10.31
C PRO A 123 13.14 -4.64 -10.32
N VAL A 124 11.78 -4.65 -10.15
CA VAL A 124 10.95 -3.43 -10.32
C VAL A 124 11.42 -2.27 -9.44
N GLY A 125 11.62 -2.50 -8.14
CA GLY A 125 12.05 -1.44 -7.22
C GLY A 125 13.44 -0.91 -7.57
N LYS A 126 14.34 -1.79 -8.00
CA LYS A 126 15.69 -1.41 -8.46
C LYS A 126 15.65 -0.58 -9.75
N TRP A 127 14.78 -0.89 -10.69
CA TRP A 127 14.52 -0.05 -11.86
C TRP A 127 13.98 1.33 -11.50
N MET A 128 13.16 1.43 -10.44
CA MET A 128 12.67 2.73 -9.96
C MET A 128 13.77 3.57 -9.29
N ILE A 129 14.76 2.94 -8.65
CA ILE A 129 15.98 3.60 -8.18
C ILE A 129 16.84 4.03 -9.38
N ALA A 130 17.08 3.14 -10.33
CA ALA A 130 17.84 3.39 -11.55
C ALA A 130 17.33 4.60 -12.35
N LEU A 131 16.02 4.83 -12.37
CA LEU A 131 15.43 6.03 -12.99
C LEU A 131 15.95 7.32 -12.36
N GLY A 132 16.09 7.37 -11.06
CA GLY A 132 16.67 8.53 -10.36
C GLY A 132 18.12 8.76 -10.72
N MET A 133 18.91 7.68 -10.79
CA MET A 133 20.31 7.73 -11.22
C MET A 133 20.45 8.18 -12.68
N ALA A 134 19.59 7.71 -13.56
CA ALA A 134 19.61 8.11 -14.97
C ALA A 134 19.30 9.61 -15.17
N LEU A 135 18.51 10.21 -14.29
CA LEU A 135 18.11 11.61 -14.39
C LEU A 135 19.05 12.57 -13.65
N PHE A 136 19.63 12.15 -12.54
CA PHE A 136 20.36 13.03 -11.60
C PHE A 136 21.76 12.55 -11.25
N GLY A 137 22.24 11.49 -11.91
CA GLY A 137 23.56 10.90 -11.68
C GLY A 137 23.55 9.79 -10.63
N ALA A 138 24.48 8.85 -10.79
CA ALA A 138 24.71 7.77 -9.85
C ALA A 138 25.80 8.08 -8.80
N ASP A 139 26.43 9.23 -8.94
CA ASP A 139 27.55 9.72 -8.14
C ASP A 139 27.12 10.48 -6.87
N ASN A 140 25.82 10.49 -6.56
CA ASN A 140 25.30 11.28 -5.44
C ASN A 140 24.02 10.69 -4.82
N GLY A 141 23.83 10.93 -3.53
CA GLY A 141 22.68 10.44 -2.76
C GLY A 141 21.32 10.97 -3.24
N PHE A 142 21.26 12.14 -3.89
CA PHE A 142 20.02 12.65 -4.46
C PHE A 142 19.55 11.78 -5.62
N GLY A 143 20.46 11.43 -6.54
CA GLY A 143 20.15 10.55 -7.67
C GLY A 143 19.68 9.18 -7.21
N TRP A 144 20.33 8.59 -6.20
CA TRP A 144 19.92 7.28 -5.66
C TRP A 144 18.50 7.31 -5.08
N ARG A 145 18.16 8.36 -4.30
CA ARG A 145 16.94 8.45 -3.49
C ARG A 145 15.77 9.15 -4.19
N PHE A 146 16.01 9.76 -5.36
CA PHE A 146 14.97 10.51 -6.08
C PHE A 146 13.72 9.66 -6.34
N GLY A 147 13.91 8.42 -6.84
CA GLY A 147 12.81 7.49 -7.12
C GLY A 147 11.95 7.20 -5.88
N ALA A 148 12.60 6.99 -4.72
CA ALA A 148 11.92 6.77 -3.45
C ALA A 148 11.14 8.02 -2.98
N ALA A 149 11.75 9.21 -3.07
CA ALA A 149 11.12 10.47 -2.67
C ALA A 149 9.89 10.81 -3.53
N LEU A 150 10.01 10.63 -4.85
CA LEU A 150 8.89 10.82 -5.77
C LEU A 150 7.76 9.84 -5.49
N THR A 151 8.09 8.56 -5.35
CA THR A 151 7.12 7.49 -5.08
C THR A 151 6.41 7.70 -3.74
N GLY A 152 7.15 8.06 -2.69
CA GLY A 152 6.56 8.36 -1.40
C GLY A 152 5.63 9.58 -1.43
N THR A 153 5.99 10.63 -2.19
CA THR A 153 5.14 11.81 -2.41
C THR A 153 3.85 11.44 -3.15
N LEU A 154 3.94 10.61 -4.19
CA LEU A 154 2.78 10.12 -4.92
C LEU A 154 1.90 9.20 -4.08
N THR A 155 2.48 8.44 -3.14
CA THR A 155 1.72 7.61 -2.19
C THR A 155 0.88 8.48 -1.26
N VAL A 156 1.41 9.60 -0.77
CA VAL A 156 0.66 10.58 0.05
C VAL A 156 -0.54 11.13 -0.73
N LEU A 157 -0.32 11.56 -2.00
CA LEU A 157 -1.39 12.04 -2.87
C LEU A 157 -2.48 10.97 -3.06
N LEU A 158 -2.05 9.77 -3.41
CA LEU A 158 -2.95 8.67 -3.74
C LEU A 158 -3.78 8.24 -2.52
N LEU A 159 -3.17 8.14 -1.34
CA LEU A 159 -3.86 7.82 -0.09
C LEU A 159 -4.90 8.89 0.26
N GLY A 160 -4.56 10.17 0.12
CA GLY A 160 -5.48 11.28 0.33
C GLY A 160 -6.68 11.21 -0.63
N LEU A 161 -6.45 10.94 -1.91
CA LEU A 161 -7.51 10.77 -2.91
C LEU A 161 -8.40 9.54 -2.64
N ILE A 162 -7.80 8.44 -2.20
CA ILE A 162 -8.50 7.21 -1.80
C ILE A 162 -9.39 7.50 -0.58
N ALA A 163 -8.84 8.09 0.47
CA ALA A 163 -9.57 8.43 1.69
C ALA A 163 -10.73 9.40 1.42
N ALA A 164 -10.50 10.43 0.59
CA ALA A 164 -11.56 11.37 0.20
C ALA A 164 -12.75 10.65 -0.44
N ARG A 165 -12.48 9.69 -1.33
CA ARG A 165 -13.53 8.90 -2.01
C ARG A 165 -14.15 7.84 -1.10
N LEU A 166 -13.32 7.11 -0.35
CA LEU A 166 -13.75 6.02 0.53
C LEU A 166 -14.71 6.53 1.62
N PHE A 167 -14.38 7.69 2.20
CA PHE A 167 -15.15 8.31 3.28
C PHE A 167 -16.08 9.43 2.79
N SER A 168 -16.10 9.74 1.49
CA SER A 168 -16.89 10.81 0.90
C SER A 168 -16.68 12.17 1.61
N SER A 169 -15.42 12.48 1.93
CA SER A 169 -15.03 13.68 2.68
C SER A 169 -13.67 14.20 2.24
N ALA A 170 -13.63 15.42 1.70
CA ALA A 170 -12.39 16.09 1.34
C ALA A 170 -11.48 16.32 2.56
N THR A 171 -12.07 16.65 3.72
CA THR A 171 -11.34 16.83 4.98
C THR A 171 -10.63 15.55 5.42
N LEU A 172 -11.32 14.40 5.34
CA LEU A 172 -10.71 13.10 5.69
C LEU A 172 -9.63 12.71 4.66
N GLY A 173 -9.81 13.11 3.38
CA GLY A 173 -8.76 12.95 2.38
C GLY A 173 -7.50 13.76 2.69
N GLY A 174 -7.68 15.05 3.02
CA GLY A 174 -6.56 15.89 3.46
C GLY A 174 -5.89 15.35 4.73
N LEU A 175 -6.68 14.90 5.70
CA LEU A 175 -6.16 14.34 6.96
C LEU A 175 -5.35 13.05 6.72
N ALA A 176 -5.83 12.14 5.86
CA ALA A 176 -5.08 10.93 5.50
C ALA A 176 -3.74 11.27 4.82
N GLY A 177 -3.77 12.21 3.86
CA GLY A 177 -2.55 12.70 3.22
C GLY A 177 -1.59 13.36 4.21
N MET A 178 -2.09 14.20 5.12
CA MET A 178 -1.28 14.86 6.14
C MET A 178 -0.60 13.85 7.07
N LEU A 179 -1.38 12.91 7.64
CA LEU A 179 -0.84 11.92 8.56
C LEU A 179 0.28 11.09 7.92
N LEU A 180 0.10 10.62 6.68
CA LEU A 180 1.15 9.88 5.97
C LEU A 180 2.33 10.78 5.54
N ALA A 181 2.08 12.07 5.24
CA ALA A 181 3.13 13.00 4.86
C ALA A 181 4.14 13.23 5.97
N VAL A 182 3.67 13.27 7.22
CA VAL A 182 4.46 13.63 8.41
C VAL A 182 4.79 12.44 9.31
N ASP A 183 4.38 11.21 8.94
CA ASP A 183 4.82 10.01 9.64
C ASP A 183 6.28 9.70 9.33
N GLY A 184 7.07 9.46 10.38
CA GLY A 184 8.50 9.22 10.25
C GLY A 184 8.85 7.91 9.57
N HIS A 185 8.08 6.87 9.80
CA HIS A 185 8.34 5.57 9.21
C HIS A 185 8.25 5.64 7.67
N HIS A 186 7.14 6.17 7.15
CA HIS A 186 6.97 6.37 5.72
C HIS A 186 7.93 7.44 5.16
N LEU A 187 8.24 8.48 5.94
CA LEU A 187 9.17 9.53 5.53
C LEU A 187 10.59 8.98 5.33
N VAL A 188 11.11 8.22 6.28
CA VAL A 188 12.43 7.58 6.20
C VAL A 188 12.52 6.66 4.99
N HIS A 189 11.54 5.78 4.79
CA HIS A 189 11.48 4.92 3.60
C HIS A 189 11.40 5.68 2.28
N SER A 190 10.83 6.88 2.29
CA SER A 190 10.76 7.75 1.11
C SER A 190 12.03 8.57 0.89
N ARG A 191 13.00 8.50 1.80
CA ARG A 191 14.29 9.22 1.75
C ARG A 191 15.48 8.27 1.69
N THR A 192 15.20 6.97 1.58
CA THR A 192 16.20 5.91 1.43
C THR A 192 15.81 5.02 0.25
N SER A 193 16.80 4.51 -0.46
CA SER A 193 16.59 3.68 -1.66
C SER A 193 16.33 2.21 -1.30
N LEU A 194 15.34 2.00 -0.42
CA LEU A 194 14.83 0.68 -0.08
C LEU A 194 13.64 0.32 -0.96
N LEU A 195 13.43 -0.99 -1.19
CA LEU A 195 12.37 -1.48 -2.08
C LEU A 195 10.96 -1.28 -1.52
N ASP A 196 10.83 -1.13 -0.20
CA ASP A 196 9.54 -1.18 0.51
C ASP A 196 8.61 0.00 0.21
N VAL A 197 9.15 1.20 -0.07
CA VAL A 197 8.34 2.36 -0.47
C VAL A 197 7.71 2.15 -1.86
N PHE A 198 8.42 1.52 -2.79
CA PHE A 198 7.90 1.20 -4.13
C PHE A 198 6.83 0.13 -4.04
N LEU A 199 7.05 -0.92 -3.25
CA LEU A 199 6.04 -1.92 -2.92
C LEU A 199 4.76 -1.26 -2.41
N THR A 200 4.88 -0.40 -1.40
CA THR A 200 3.77 0.30 -0.76
C THR A 200 2.96 1.14 -1.75
N PHE A 201 3.63 1.87 -2.63
CA PHE A 201 2.98 2.65 -3.69
C PHE A 201 2.11 1.78 -4.59
N TRP A 202 2.67 0.68 -5.12
CA TRP A 202 1.92 -0.20 -6.02
C TRP A 202 0.75 -0.88 -5.33
N LEU A 203 0.87 -1.24 -4.06
CA LEU A 203 -0.22 -1.80 -3.26
C LEU A 203 -1.35 -0.79 -3.04
N VAL A 204 -1.03 0.46 -2.71
CA VAL A 204 -2.01 1.54 -2.56
C VAL A 204 -2.67 1.87 -3.90
N ALA A 205 -1.92 1.86 -5.01
CA ALA A 205 -2.46 2.05 -6.36
C ALA A 205 -3.44 0.93 -6.74
N ALA A 206 -3.08 -0.33 -6.49
CA ALA A 206 -3.96 -1.48 -6.71
C ALA A 206 -5.25 -1.37 -5.90
N PHE A 207 -5.15 -1.02 -4.61
CA PHE A 207 -6.31 -0.80 -3.75
C PHE A 207 -7.22 0.31 -4.29
N GLY A 208 -6.64 1.44 -4.71
CA GLY A 208 -7.36 2.55 -5.34
C GLY A 208 -8.09 2.12 -6.60
N ALA A 209 -7.44 1.35 -7.47
CA ALA A 209 -8.05 0.80 -8.68
C ALA A 209 -9.21 -0.15 -8.36
N LEU A 210 -9.08 -1.02 -7.35
CA LEU A 210 -10.18 -1.90 -6.93
C LEU A 210 -11.37 -1.14 -6.34
N LEU A 211 -11.16 -0.02 -5.65
CA LEU A 211 -12.25 0.86 -5.21
C LEU A 211 -13.00 1.50 -6.40
N LEU A 212 -12.26 1.90 -7.44
CA LEU A 212 -12.86 2.40 -8.69
C LEU A 212 -13.60 1.28 -9.41
N ASP A 213 -13.05 0.09 -9.48
CA ASP A 213 -13.69 -1.10 -10.05
C ASP A 213 -15.00 -1.43 -9.33
N ARG A 214 -14.99 -1.44 -7.99
CA ARG A 214 -16.19 -1.67 -7.19
C ARG A 214 -17.31 -0.68 -7.55
N ARG A 215 -16.98 0.60 -7.69
CA ARG A 215 -17.96 1.65 -8.07
C ARG A 215 -18.47 1.44 -9.49
N ASP A 216 -17.58 1.28 -10.45
CA ASP A 216 -17.92 1.12 -11.87
C ASP A 216 -18.73 -0.16 -12.10
N GLY A 217 -18.34 -1.28 -11.51
CA GLY A 217 -19.05 -2.55 -11.60
C GLY A 217 -20.49 -2.46 -11.07
N ARG A 218 -20.70 -1.77 -9.95
CA ARG A 218 -22.05 -1.54 -9.40
C ARG A 218 -22.90 -0.65 -10.31
N LEU A 219 -22.33 0.39 -10.94
CA LEU A 219 -23.01 1.22 -11.91
C LEU A 219 -23.38 0.43 -13.18
N ARG A 220 -22.48 -0.41 -13.68
CA ARG A 220 -22.73 -1.30 -14.83
C ARG A 220 -23.82 -2.32 -14.51
N LEU A 221 -23.78 -2.90 -13.32
CA LEU A 221 -24.83 -3.82 -12.86
C LEU A 221 -26.19 -3.12 -12.82
N ALA A 222 -26.29 -1.92 -12.25
CA ALA A 222 -27.50 -1.14 -12.21
C ALA A 222 -28.05 -0.84 -13.62
N ARG A 223 -27.18 -0.41 -14.56
CA ARG A 223 -27.56 -0.14 -15.95
C ARG A 223 -28.05 -1.41 -16.67
N ALA A 224 -27.35 -2.53 -16.51
CA ALA A 224 -27.72 -3.77 -17.18
C ALA A 224 -29.06 -4.30 -16.69
N LEU A 225 -29.32 -4.24 -15.37
CA LEU A 225 -30.58 -4.69 -14.79
C LEU A 225 -31.75 -3.74 -15.12
N SER A 226 -31.54 -2.41 -15.13
CA SER A 226 -32.60 -1.46 -15.49
C SER A 226 -33.02 -1.58 -16.97
N ARG A 227 -32.09 -1.90 -17.89
CA ARG A 227 -32.40 -2.16 -19.30
C ARG A 227 -33.17 -3.46 -19.50
N ALA A 228 -32.97 -4.45 -18.62
CA ALA A 228 -33.65 -5.72 -18.65
C ALA A 228 -34.99 -5.72 -17.88
N ALA A 229 -35.34 -4.59 -17.23
CA ALA A 229 -36.65 -4.43 -16.61
C ALA A 229 -37.71 -4.26 -17.68
N ALA A 230 -38.80 -5.02 -17.57
CA ALA A 230 -39.92 -4.92 -18.51
C ALA A 230 -40.60 -3.54 -18.45
N PRO A 231 -41.22 -3.06 -19.57
CA PRO A 231 -42.01 -1.84 -19.55
C PRO A 231 -43.15 -1.93 -18.50
N PRO A 232 -43.63 -0.77 -18.00
CA PRO A 232 -44.77 -0.73 -17.10
C PRO A 232 -45.98 -1.42 -17.74
N GLY A 233 -46.48 -2.48 -17.11
CA GLY A 233 -47.62 -3.26 -17.61
C GLY A 233 -47.32 -4.72 -18.05
N ALA A 234 -46.07 -5.12 -18.15
CA ALA A 234 -45.73 -6.51 -18.42
C ALA A 234 -45.95 -7.40 -17.16
N ALA A 235 -46.66 -8.49 -17.32
CA ALA A 235 -47.05 -9.40 -16.23
C ALA A 235 -45.81 -9.93 -15.48
N GLY A 236 -45.92 -10.07 -14.16
CA GLY A 236 -44.86 -10.43 -13.22
C GLY A 236 -44.04 -11.70 -13.49
N SER A 237 -44.42 -12.52 -14.48
CA SER A 237 -43.71 -13.74 -14.89
C SER A 237 -42.38 -13.45 -15.64
N GLN A 238 -42.20 -12.28 -16.24
CA GLN A 238 -40.98 -11.94 -16.98
C GLN A 238 -39.84 -11.44 -16.06
N LEU A 239 -40.13 -11.03 -14.83
CA LEU A 239 -39.14 -10.63 -13.84
C LEU A 239 -38.35 -11.81 -13.26
N MET A 240 -38.85 -13.04 -13.37
CA MET A 240 -38.24 -14.24 -12.82
C MET A 240 -37.23 -14.93 -13.76
N GLY A 241 -37.13 -14.49 -15.02
CA GLY A 241 -36.25 -15.07 -16.02
C GLY A 241 -35.04 -14.21 -16.41
N GLY A 242 -34.10 -14.78 -17.13
CA GLY A 242 -32.98 -14.03 -17.73
C GLY A 242 -32.05 -13.35 -16.74
N PRO A 243 -31.78 -12.03 -16.92
CA PRO A 243 -30.80 -11.28 -16.12
C PRO A 243 -31.10 -11.20 -14.62
N TRP A 244 -32.37 -11.31 -14.20
CA TRP A 244 -32.76 -11.27 -12.78
C TRP A 244 -32.58 -12.63 -12.07
N LEU A 245 -32.57 -13.73 -12.81
CA LEU A 245 -32.34 -15.05 -12.23
C LEU A 245 -30.87 -15.25 -11.84
N ASN A 246 -29.96 -15.01 -12.79
CA ASN A 246 -28.53 -15.27 -12.62
C ASN A 246 -27.66 -13.99 -12.64
N GLY A 247 -28.24 -12.86 -13.04
CA GLY A 247 -27.54 -11.59 -13.28
C GLY A 247 -26.79 -11.56 -14.63
N PRO A 248 -26.45 -10.35 -15.11
CA PRO A 248 -25.69 -10.16 -16.35
C PRO A 248 -24.22 -10.53 -16.18
N TRP A 249 -23.53 -10.83 -17.29
CA TRP A 249 -22.07 -10.87 -17.35
C TRP A 249 -21.53 -9.45 -17.43
N LEU A 250 -20.49 -9.13 -16.60
CA LEU A 250 -19.81 -7.84 -16.56
C LEU A 250 -18.32 -8.03 -16.90
N LEU A 251 -18.05 -8.42 -18.15
CA LEU A 251 -16.70 -8.82 -18.58
C LEU A 251 -15.73 -7.65 -18.68
N TRP A 252 -16.19 -6.48 -19.14
CA TRP A 252 -15.33 -5.28 -19.30
C TRP A 252 -15.21 -4.52 -17.99
N ARG A 253 -14.10 -4.73 -17.28
CA ARG A 253 -13.78 -4.12 -15.97
C ARG A 253 -12.33 -3.58 -16.00
N PRO A 254 -12.09 -2.42 -16.66
CA PRO A 254 -10.73 -1.92 -16.91
C PRO A 254 -9.94 -1.66 -15.62
N TRP A 255 -10.61 -1.25 -14.54
CA TRP A 255 -9.93 -1.02 -13.27
C TRP A 255 -9.38 -2.29 -12.62
N ARG A 256 -9.92 -3.46 -12.95
CA ARG A 256 -9.32 -4.75 -12.55
C ARG A 256 -8.02 -5.02 -13.27
N LEU A 257 -7.95 -4.67 -14.56
CA LEU A 257 -6.71 -4.78 -15.33
C LEU A 257 -5.63 -3.87 -14.72
N VAL A 258 -5.99 -2.60 -14.43
CA VAL A 258 -5.08 -1.67 -13.74
C VAL A 258 -4.63 -2.22 -12.38
N ALA A 259 -5.55 -2.78 -11.59
CA ALA A 259 -5.19 -3.42 -10.32
C ALA A 259 -4.25 -4.62 -10.51
N GLY A 260 -4.49 -5.45 -11.54
CA GLY A 260 -3.61 -6.57 -11.90
C GLY A 260 -2.19 -6.11 -12.25
N VAL A 261 -2.07 -5.08 -13.07
CA VAL A 261 -0.76 -4.47 -13.42
C VAL A 261 -0.06 -3.93 -12.16
N CYS A 262 -0.76 -3.15 -11.31
CA CYS A 262 -0.18 -2.64 -10.07
C CYS A 262 0.25 -3.77 -9.12
N LEU A 263 -0.53 -4.84 -9.01
CA LEU A 263 -0.17 -6.00 -8.19
C LEU A 263 1.03 -6.76 -8.79
N GLY A 264 1.13 -6.86 -10.13
CA GLY A 264 2.29 -7.42 -10.80
C GLY A 264 3.56 -6.62 -10.53
N LEU A 265 3.50 -5.29 -10.56
CA LEU A 265 4.61 -4.40 -10.19
C LEU A 265 4.96 -4.51 -8.70
N ALA A 266 3.97 -4.67 -7.83
CA ALA A 266 4.20 -4.91 -6.40
C ALA A 266 4.93 -6.24 -6.15
N VAL A 267 4.48 -7.35 -6.77
CA VAL A 267 5.16 -8.66 -6.70
C VAL A 267 6.55 -8.59 -7.32
N GLY A 268 6.68 -7.85 -8.45
CA GLY A 268 7.96 -7.55 -9.11
C GLY A 268 8.90 -6.65 -8.31
N THR A 269 8.43 -6.11 -7.17
CA THR A 269 9.26 -5.40 -6.19
C THR A 269 9.64 -6.32 -5.02
N LYS A 270 8.65 -6.94 -4.37
CA LYS A 270 8.85 -7.91 -3.26
C LYS A 270 7.72 -8.95 -3.23
N TRP A 271 8.04 -10.21 -2.94
CA TRP A 271 7.06 -11.30 -2.92
C TRP A 271 6.06 -11.24 -1.75
N SER A 272 6.29 -10.43 -0.74
CA SER A 272 5.29 -10.14 0.30
C SER A 272 3.97 -9.57 -0.29
N ALA A 273 4.01 -9.00 -1.50
CA ALA A 273 2.84 -8.58 -2.26
C ALA A 273 1.89 -9.73 -2.63
N LEU A 274 2.35 -10.99 -2.68
CA LEU A 274 1.49 -12.15 -3.01
C LEU A 274 0.32 -12.29 -2.03
N ALA A 275 0.52 -11.97 -0.76
CA ALA A 275 -0.56 -11.95 0.23
C ALA A 275 -1.63 -10.89 -0.12
N PHE A 276 -1.23 -9.73 -0.63
CA PHE A 276 -2.15 -8.70 -1.11
C PHE A 276 -2.90 -9.16 -2.38
N VAL A 277 -2.23 -9.85 -3.32
CA VAL A 277 -2.91 -10.46 -4.49
C VAL A 277 -4.05 -11.36 -4.04
N ALA A 278 -3.78 -12.26 -3.08
CA ALA A 278 -4.78 -13.19 -2.55
C ALA A 278 -5.94 -12.46 -1.85
N VAL A 279 -5.63 -11.56 -0.90
CA VAL A 279 -6.63 -10.88 -0.08
C VAL A 279 -7.46 -9.90 -0.91
N PHE A 280 -6.83 -9.11 -1.79
CA PHE A 280 -7.52 -8.17 -2.67
C PHE A 280 -8.34 -8.88 -3.75
N GLY A 281 -7.84 -10.01 -4.27
CA GLY A 281 -8.58 -10.88 -5.16
C GLY A 281 -9.87 -11.40 -4.50
N LEU A 282 -9.76 -11.94 -3.28
CA LEU A 282 -10.93 -12.39 -2.51
C LEU A 282 -11.89 -11.23 -2.20
N MET A 283 -11.37 -10.08 -1.77
CA MET A 283 -12.16 -8.89 -1.45
C MET A 283 -13.01 -8.44 -2.65
N THR A 284 -12.45 -8.38 -3.87
CA THR A 284 -13.18 -7.93 -5.05
C THR A 284 -14.32 -8.89 -5.41
N VAL A 285 -14.09 -10.21 -5.31
CA VAL A 285 -15.12 -11.23 -5.55
C VAL A 285 -16.25 -11.12 -4.51
N LEU A 286 -15.92 -10.97 -3.23
CA LEU A 286 -16.92 -10.80 -2.16
C LEU A 286 -17.75 -9.53 -2.35
N TRP A 287 -17.15 -8.44 -2.85
CA TRP A 287 -17.88 -7.22 -3.18
C TRP A 287 -18.89 -7.42 -4.31
N ASP A 288 -18.58 -8.23 -5.32
CA ASP A 288 -19.49 -8.53 -6.42
C ASP A 288 -20.60 -9.48 -5.99
N VAL A 289 -20.29 -10.50 -5.20
CA VAL A 289 -21.30 -11.36 -4.54
C VAL A 289 -22.32 -10.51 -3.78
N ASN A 290 -21.83 -9.56 -2.96
CA ASN A 290 -22.68 -8.65 -2.21
C ASN A 290 -23.46 -7.69 -3.12
N ALA A 291 -22.86 -7.20 -4.21
CA ALA A 291 -23.55 -6.34 -5.17
C ALA A 291 -24.74 -7.04 -5.81
N ARG A 292 -24.57 -8.28 -6.28
CA ARG A 292 -25.68 -9.09 -6.85
C ARG A 292 -26.77 -9.39 -5.84
N ARG A 293 -26.40 -9.71 -4.60
CA ARG A 293 -27.34 -9.90 -3.50
C ARG A 293 -28.14 -8.62 -3.23
N LEU A 294 -27.48 -7.48 -3.14
CA LEU A 294 -28.13 -6.18 -2.92
C LEU A 294 -29.00 -5.78 -4.11
N ALA A 295 -28.64 -6.13 -5.34
CA ALA A 295 -29.44 -5.89 -6.52
C ALA A 295 -30.74 -6.70 -6.57
N GLY A 296 -30.86 -7.76 -5.76
CA GLY A 296 -32.05 -8.63 -5.75
C GLY A 296 -31.99 -9.76 -6.75
N ILE A 297 -30.81 -10.11 -7.25
CA ILE A 297 -30.61 -11.27 -8.13
C ILE A 297 -30.87 -12.55 -7.35
N THR A 298 -31.74 -13.41 -7.87
CA THR A 298 -32.23 -14.62 -7.17
C THR A 298 -31.08 -15.60 -6.89
N ARG A 299 -30.28 -15.92 -7.90
CA ARG A 299 -29.12 -16.82 -7.80
C ARG A 299 -27.83 -16.01 -7.63
N TRP A 300 -27.80 -15.09 -6.67
CA TRP A 300 -26.65 -14.18 -6.44
C TRP A 300 -25.32 -14.92 -6.16
N LYS A 301 -25.34 -16.15 -5.64
CA LYS A 301 -24.15 -17.00 -5.45
C LYS A 301 -23.46 -17.34 -6.78
N GLY A 302 -24.18 -17.28 -7.90
CA GLY A 302 -23.61 -17.41 -9.24
C GLY A 302 -22.56 -16.34 -9.59
N ALA A 303 -22.42 -15.29 -8.77
CA ALA A 303 -21.33 -14.33 -8.84
C ALA A 303 -19.94 -14.99 -8.75
N LEU A 304 -19.79 -16.09 -8.02
CA LEU A 304 -18.51 -16.80 -7.93
C LEU A 304 -18.01 -17.23 -9.31
N LEU A 305 -18.89 -17.65 -10.20
CA LEU A 305 -18.54 -17.98 -11.59
C LEU A 305 -18.56 -16.74 -12.49
N ARG A 306 -19.62 -15.91 -12.41
CA ARG A 306 -19.84 -14.80 -13.35
C ARG A 306 -18.97 -13.58 -13.12
N ASP A 307 -18.45 -13.40 -11.93
CA ASP A 307 -17.54 -12.29 -11.56
C ASP A 307 -16.19 -12.82 -11.07
N GLY A 308 -16.16 -13.92 -10.32
CA GLY A 308 -14.95 -14.50 -9.75
C GLY A 308 -14.01 -15.03 -10.83
N VAL A 309 -14.52 -15.84 -11.78
CA VAL A 309 -13.70 -16.35 -12.89
C VAL A 309 -13.17 -15.20 -13.78
N PRO A 310 -13.99 -14.24 -14.25
CA PRO A 310 -13.47 -13.08 -14.98
C PRO A 310 -12.50 -12.21 -14.16
N ALA A 311 -12.71 -12.07 -12.84
CA ALA A 311 -11.78 -11.37 -11.99
C ALA A 311 -10.41 -12.05 -11.95
N PHE A 312 -10.40 -13.37 -11.74
CA PHE A 312 -9.17 -14.18 -11.77
C PHE A 312 -8.46 -14.06 -13.13
N LEU A 313 -9.18 -14.29 -14.23
CA LEU A 313 -8.63 -14.24 -15.60
C LEU A 313 -8.19 -12.83 -16.04
N THR A 314 -8.63 -11.77 -15.35
CA THR A 314 -8.17 -10.41 -15.63
C THR A 314 -6.99 -10.03 -14.74
N VAL A 315 -7.09 -10.28 -13.43
CA VAL A 315 -6.09 -9.81 -12.45
C VAL A 315 -4.82 -10.67 -12.49
N ILE A 316 -4.96 -11.99 -12.47
CA ILE A 316 -3.80 -12.89 -12.35
C ILE A 316 -2.93 -12.89 -13.62
N PRO A 317 -3.49 -13.05 -14.84
CA PRO A 317 -2.65 -12.95 -16.06
C PRO A 317 -2.02 -11.57 -16.21
N ALA A 318 -2.74 -10.47 -15.89
CA ALA A 318 -2.16 -9.13 -15.94
C ALA A 318 -0.98 -8.97 -14.95
N ALA A 319 -1.15 -9.46 -13.72
CA ALA A 319 -0.08 -9.44 -12.73
C ALA A 319 1.11 -10.30 -13.16
N LEU A 320 0.86 -11.51 -13.67
CA LEU A 320 1.91 -12.42 -14.14
C LEU A 320 2.69 -11.85 -15.33
N LEU A 321 1.98 -11.33 -16.34
CA LEU A 321 2.62 -10.73 -17.51
C LEU A 321 3.46 -9.50 -17.13
N THR A 322 2.95 -8.66 -16.23
CA THR A 322 3.68 -7.50 -15.71
C THR A 322 4.91 -7.94 -14.91
N TYR A 323 4.77 -8.98 -14.09
CA TYR A 323 5.88 -9.57 -13.35
C TYR A 323 6.96 -10.10 -14.28
N LEU A 324 6.59 -10.89 -15.29
CA LEU A 324 7.54 -11.44 -16.27
C LEU A 324 8.19 -10.33 -17.11
N ALA A 325 7.43 -9.28 -17.47
CA ALA A 325 7.98 -8.12 -18.18
C ALA A 325 9.06 -7.39 -17.37
N ALA A 326 8.96 -7.38 -16.04
CA ALA A 326 10.00 -6.78 -15.20
C ALA A 326 11.36 -7.51 -15.32
N TRP A 327 11.37 -8.79 -15.68
CA TRP A 327 12.57 -9.62 -15.87
C TRP A 327 13.15 -9.52 -17.28
N THR A 328 12.71 -8.57 -18.12
CA THR A 328 13.14 -8.47 -19.53
C THR A 328 14.66 -8.43 -19.67
N GLY A 329 15.37 -7.66 -18.85
CA GLY A 329 16.85 -7.59 -18.90
C GLY A 329 17.49 -8.95 -18.61
N TRP A 330 17.01 -9.66 -17.59
CA TRP A 330 17.45 -11.02 -17.29
C TRP A 330 17.16 -11.99 -18.45
N PHE A 331 15.99 -11.89 -19.10
CA PHE A 331 15.67 -12.74 -20.26
C PHE A 331 16.54 -12.46 -21.49
N GLN A 332 16.97 -11.20 -21.66
CA GLN A 332 17.79 -10.77 -22.79
C GLN A 332 19.29 -11.04 -22.59
N SER A 333 19.72 -11.26 -21.35
CA SER A 333 21.10 -11.59 -21.06
C SER A 333 21.39 -13.06 -21.28
N ASP A 334 22.65 -13.38 -21.55
CA ASP A 334 23.16 -14.76 -21.57
C ASP A 334 23.85 -15.12 -20.25
N ASP A 335 24.34 -14.13 -19.50
CA ASP A 335 25.23 -14.29 -18.35
C ASP A 335 24.55 -14.00 -16.99
N ALA A 336 23.28 -13.58 -16.95
CA ALA A 336 22.59 -13.31 -15.68
C ALA A 336 22.52 -14.57 -14.81
N TYR A 337 22.43 -14.38 -13.49
CA TYR A 337 22.41 -15.48 -12.52
C TYR A 337 21.37 -16.56 -12.88
N ASN A 338 21.82 -17.82 -12.91
CA ASN A 338 21.01 -18.99 -13.27
C ASN A 338 20.37 -18.94 -14.69
N ARG A 339 20.81 -18.03 -15.56
CA ARG A 339 20.19 -17.87 -16.89
C ARG A 339 20.31 -19.13 -17.76
N GLN A 340 21.43 -19.86 -17.66
CA GLN A 340 21.72 -21.07 -18.43
C GLN A 340 21.38 -22.37 -17.68
N TRP A 341 20.86 -22.30 -16.46
CA TRP A 341 20.62 -23.46 -15.61
C TRP A 341 19.84 -24.58 -16.32
N ALA A 342 18.80 -24.27 -17.07
CA ALA A 342 17.99 -25.28 -17.77
C ALA A 342 18.70 -25.94 -18.96
N ALA A 343 19.69 -25.28 -19.54
CA ALA A 343 20.54 -25.87 -20.57
C ALA A 343 21.57 -26.84 -19.94
N GLU A 344 22.07 -26.51 -18.78
CA GLU A 344 23.02 -27.34 -18.01
C GLU A 344 22.33 -28.52 -17.33
N ASN A 345 20.99 -28.40 -17.06
CA ASN A 345 20.16 -29.42 -16.40
C ASN A 345 18.94 -29.82 -17.27
N PRO A 346 19.17 -30.49 -18.42
CA PRO A 346 18.12 -30.71 -19.43
C PRO A 346 16.96 -31.60 -18.93
N GLY A 347 17.22 -32.48 -17.94
CA GLY A 347 16.20 -33.40 -17.38
C GLY A 347 15.36 -32.84 -16.26
N ASP A 348 15.74 -31.70 -15.68
CA ASP A 348 15.15 -31.19 -14.46
C ASP A 348 13.99 -30.19 -14.70
N GLY A 349 13.03 -30.15 -13.77
CA GLY A 349 11.90 -29.25 -13.80
C GLY A 349 10.79 -29.65 -14.79
N LEU A 350 9.96 -28.67 -15.16
CA LEU A 350 8.83 -28.86 -16.06
C LEU A 350 9.30 -28.83 -17.52
N SER A 351 9.64 -29.97 -18.11
CA SER A 351 10.26 -30.10 -19.43
C SER A 351 9.44 -29.49 -20.59
N TRP A 352 8.15 -29.29 -20.42
CA TRP A 352 7.26 -28.63 -21.40
C TRP A 352 7.40 -27.09 -21.42
N LEU A 353 8.04 -26.49 -20.43
CA LEU A 353 8.31 -25.04 -20.40
C LEU A 353 9.56 -24.70 -21.22
N PRO A 354 9.60 -23.51 -21.85
CA PRO A 354 10.82 -22.96 -22.44
C PRO A 354 11.98 -22.92 -21.43
N GLN A 355 13.21 -23.15 -21.89
CA GLN A 355 14.40 -23.18 -21.04
C GLN A 355 14.55 -21.94 -20.16
N SER A 356 14.29 -20.74 -20.70
CA SER A 356 14.37 -19.50 -19.96
C SER A 356 13.36 -19.42 -18.79
N LEU A 357 12.16 -19.97 -18.95
CA LEU A 357 11.17 -20.04 -17.87
C LEU A 357 11.52 -21.10 -16.83
N ARG A 358 12.16 -22.21 -17.23
CA ARG A 358 12.68 -23.22 -16.30
C ARG A 358 13.83 -22.65 -15.46
N SER A 359 14.76 -21.94 -16.09
CA SER A 359 15.87 -21.25 -15.42
C SER A 359 15.34 -20.20 -14.42
N LEU A 360 14.34 -19.40 -14.83
CA LEU A 360 13.71 -18.43 -13.94
C LEU A 360 12.98 -19.10 -12.77
N ALA A 361 12.32 -20.23 -13.00
CA ALA A 361 11.66 -21.00 -11.93
C ALA A 361 12.68 -21.52 -10.89
N GLU A 362 13.85 -21.98 -11.35
CA GLU A 362 14.92 -22.39 -10.44
C GLU A 362 15.51 -21.21 -9.66
N TYR A 363 15.71 -20.06 -10.32
CA TYR A 363 16.09 -18.84 -9.63
C TYR A 363 15.09 -18.50 -8.50
N HIS A 364 13.80 -18.59 -8.80
CA HIS A 364 12.74 -18.33 -7.79
C HIS A 364 12.75 -19.36 -6.68
N ARG A 365 13.03 -20.63 -7.00
CA ARG A 365 13.17 -21.68 -5.98
C ARG A 365 14.31 -21.38 -5.02
N SER A 366 15.46 -20.96 -5.55
CA SER A 366 16.64 -20.57 -4.76
C SER A 366 16.34 -19.34 -3.88
N ALA A 367 15.73 -18.31 -4.46
CA ALA A 367 15.33 -17.11 -3.71
C ALA A 367 14.30 -17.42 -2.61
N TYR A 368 13.33 -18.31 -2.87
CA TYR A 368 12.38 -18.76 -1.84
C TYR A 368 13.06 -19.53 -0.72
N ALA A 369 13.98 -20.45 -1.05
CA ALA A 369 14.73 -21.21 -0.08
C ALA A 369 15.56 -20.27 0.83
N PHE A 370 16.23 -19.28 0.24
CA PHE A 370 16.93 -18.24 0.99
C PHE A 370 16.01 -17.50 1.96
N HIS A 371 14.88 -16.97 1.47
CA HIS A 371 13.95 -16.22 2.31
C HIS A 371 13.34 -17.05 3.44
N ASN A 372 13.07 -18.33 3.19
CA ASN A 372 12.51 -19.23 4.19
C ASN A 372 13.53 -19.66 5.24
N GLY A 373 14.80 -19.80 4.84
CA GLY A 373 15.90 -20.19 5.72
C GLY A 373 16.58 -19.04 6.47
N LEU A 374 16.18 -17.77 6.22
CA LEU A 374 16.82 -16.60 6.82
C LEU A 374 16.50 -16.50 8.32
N SER A 375 17.42 -16.98 9.16
CA SER A 375 17.32 -16.98 10.63
C SER A 375 18.52 -16.34 11.33
N SER A 376 19.37 -15.62 10.58
CA SER A 376 20.54 -14.94 11.14
C SER A 376 20.14 -13.94 12.22
N GLU A 377 20.85 -13.92 13.33
CA GLU A 377 20.67 -12.92 14.38
C GLU A 377 21.01 -11.53 13.86
N HIS A 378 20.19 -10.57 14.22
CA HIS A 378 20.41 -9.16 13.88
C HIS A 378 19.95 -8.25 15.01
N SER A 379 20.75 -7.25 15.38
CA SER A 379 20.49 -6.36 16.52
C SER A 379 19.15 -5.61 16.42
N TYR A 380 18.67 -5.34 15.20
CA TYR A 380 17.38 -4.71 14.91
C TYR A 380 16.28 -5.70 14.51
N SER A 381 16.46 -7.00 14.74
CA SER A 381 15.39 -7.98 14.56
C SER A 381 14.18 -7.62 15.43
N ALA A 382 13.00 -7.69 14.85
CA ALA A 382 11.73 -7.30 15.49
C ALA A 382 10.63 -8.29 15.13
N SER A 383 10.12 -8.99 16.14
CA SER A 383 8.95 -9.87 15.97
C SER A 383 7.72 -9.07 15.52
N ALA A 384 6.92 -9.64 14.62
CA ALA A 384 5.69 -9.01 14.12
C ALA A 384 4.73 -8.58 15.24
N TRP A 385 4.70 -9.27 16.38
CA TRP A 385 3.90 -8.90 17.55
C TRP A 385 4.17 -7.48 18.05
N THR A 386 5.38 -6.97 17.85
CA THR A 386 5.81 -5.67 18.37
C THR A 386 5.60 -4.53 17.37
N TRP A 387 5.29 -4.82 16.10
CA TRP A 387 5.28 -3.81 15.04
C TRP A 387 4.23 -2.71 15.23
N LEU A 388 3.02 -3.06 15.67
CA LEU A 388 1.96 -2.07 15.92
C LEU A 388 2.31 -1.05 17.02
N PHE A 389 3.26 -1.40 17.88
CA PHE A 389 3.74 -0.55 18.98
C PHE A 389 5.13 0.03 18.73
N MET A 390 5.73 -0.25 17.56
CA MET A 390 7.09 0.15 17.22
C MET A 390 8.12 -0.36 18.26
N GLY A 391 8.00 -1.64 18.63
CA GLY A 391 8.81 -2.20 19.73
C GLY A 391 10.31 -2.18 19.47
N ARG A 392 10.75 -2.34 18.21
CA ARG A 392 12.16 -2.27 17.80
C ARG A 392 12.25 -1.60 16.42
N PRO A 393 12.26 -0.25 16.31
CA PRO A 393 12.53 0.45 15.07
C PRO A 393 13.93 0.14 14.55
N THR A 394 14.06 0.08 13.23
CA THR A 394 15.36 -0.20 12.61
C THR A 394 16.13 1.11 12.41
N SER A 395 17.36 1.17 12.88
CA SER A 395 18.28 2.26 12.54
C SER A 395 18.94 1.96 11.19
N PHE A 396 18.74 2.85 10.22
CA PHE A 396 19.35 2.74 8.89
C PHE A 396 20.73 3.41 8.84
N TYR A 397 20.93 4.39 9.72
CA TYR A 397 22.19 5.13 9.82
C TYR A 397 22.35 5.69 11.24
N TYR A 398 23.55 5.64 11.75
CA TYR A 398 23.96 6.29 12.97
C TYR A 398 25.44 6.66 12.91
N GLN A 399 25.75 7.91 13.20
CA GLN A 399 27.10 8.43 13.32
C GLN A 399 27.22 9.28 14.58
N SER A 400 28.24 9.01 15.37
CA SER A 400 28.67 9.88 16.48
C SER A 400 29.77 10.80 16.00
N SER A 401 29.75 12.06 16.45
CA SER A 401 30.77 13.07 16.13
C SER A 401 31.23 13.79 17.41
N ALA A 402 32.52 14.06 17.51
CA ALA A 402 33.08 14.89 18.56
C ALA A 402 32.95 16.36 18.22
N ASN A 403 33.26 17.25 19.20
CA ASN A 403 33.26 18.68 19.01
C ASN A 403 34.20 19.10 17.86
N GLY A 404 33.70 19.91 16.94
CA GLY A 404 34.41 20.36 15.73
C GLY A 404 34.29 19.42 14.52
N GLU A 405 33.71 18.21 14.67
CA GLU A 405 33.54 17.24 13.59
C GLU A 405 32.09 17.20 13.12
N GLY A 406 31.85 17.00 11.81
CA GLY A 406 30.52 16.77 11.24
C GLY A 406 29.44 17.79 11.61
N GLY A 407 29.84 19.05 11.90
CA GLY A 407 28.92 20.10 12.35
C GLY A 407 28.57 20.07 13.84
N CYS A 408 29.23 19.21 14.63
CA CYS A 408 29.05 19.15 16.08
C CYS A 408 29.71 20.37 16.76
N THR A 409 28.96 21.08 17.60
CA THR A 409 29.42 22.27 18.32
C THR A 409 29.43 22.07 19.85
N VAL A 410 29.22 20.87 20.32
CA VAL A 410 29.24 20.46 21.74
C VAL A 410 30.10 19.19 21.88
N ASP A 411 30.32 18.70 23.09
CA ASP A 411 31.23 17.59 23.36
C ASP A 411 30.92 16.33 22.55
N SER A 412 29.64 16.03 22.33
CA SER A 412 29.20 14.85 21.58
C SER A 412 27.87 15.08 20.86
N CYS A 413 27.83 14.73 19.59
CA CYS A 413 26.63 14.79 18.75
C CYS A 413 26.29 13.42 18.15
N SER A 414 25.06 13.29 17.68
CA SER A 414 24.57 12.15 16.94
C SER A 414 23.84 12.60 15.69
N SER A 415 24.07 11.88 14.57
CA SER A 415 23.32 11.97 13.34
C SER A 415 22.70 10.60 13.07
N ALA A 416 21.40 10.53 12.83
CA ALA A 416 20.70 9.25 12.69
C ALA A 416 19.61 9.28 11.61
N VAL A 417 19.40 8.12 10.96
CA VAL A 417 18.21 7.83 10.16
C VAL A 417 17.55 6.60 10.78
N THR A 418 16.55 6.82 11.60
CA THR A 418 15.85 5.76 12.33
C THR A 418 14.43 5.60 11.79
N SER A 419 14.07 4.40 11.36
CA SER A 419 12.76 4.07 10.83
C SER A 419 11.71 3.92 11.96
N VAL A 420 11.52 4.99 12.74
CA VAL A 420 10.51 5.10 13.79
C VAL A 420 9.35 5.98 13.31
N GLY A 421 8.12 5.53 13.46
CA GLY A 421 6.93 6.30 13.11
C GLY A 421 6.61 7.37 14.16
N ASN A 422 5.63 8.23 13.85
CA ASN A 422 5.08 9.14 14.84
C ASN A 422 4.25 8.34 15.87
N PRO A 423 4.62 8.33 17.16
CA PRO A 423 3.94 7.53 18.17
C PRO A 423 2.43 7.78 18.28
N LEU A 424 1.97 9.02 18.13
CA LEU A 424 0.55 9.33 18.16
C LEU A 424 -0.20 8.72 16.97
N ILE A 425 0.40 8.71 15.78
CA ILE A 425 -0.20 8.08 14.60
C ILE A 425 -0.29 6.58 14.81
N TRP A 426 0.83 5.92 15.14
CA TRP A 426 0.92 4.46 15.23
C TRP A 426 0.05 3.89 16.34
N TRP A 427 0.15 4.42 17.55
CA TRP A 427 -0.61 3.90 18.68
C TRP A 427 -2.12 4.18 18.55
N ALA A 428 -2.49 5.38 18.08
CA ALA A 428 -3.88 5.67 17.79
C ALA A 428 -4.44 4.82 16.64
N ALA A 429 -3.63 4.52 15.61
CA ALA A 429 -4.02 3.63 14.52
C ALA A 429 -4.20 2.19 15.01
N ALA A 430 -3.29 1.67 15.84
CA ALA A 430 -3.42 0.34 16.45
C ALA A 430 -4.73 0.21 17.26
N LEU A 431 -5.05 1.20 18.09
CA LEU A 431 -6.32 1.24 18.82
C LEU A 431 -7.52 1.37 17.88
N SER A 432 -7.38 2.11 16.78
CA SER A 432 -8.43 2.28 15.78
C SER A 432 -8.80 0.98 15.10
N LEU A 433 -7.89 0.00 14.98
CA LEU A 433 -8.20 -1.31 14.41
C LEU A 433 -9.31 -2.03 15.17
N LEU A 434 -9.38 -1.90 16.50
CA LEU A 434 -10.44 -2.50 17.32
C LEU A 434 -11.81 -1.91 16.95
N VAL A 435 -11.87 -0.59 16.77
CA VAL A 435 -13.10 0.10 16.37
C VAL A 435 -13.50 -0.29 14.94
N VAL A 436 -12.54 -0.30 14.01
CA VAL A 436 -12.78 -0.67 12.62
C VAL A 436 -13.25 -2.13 12.52
N LEU A 437 -12.67 -3.04 13.31
CA LEU A 437 -13.09 -4.45 13.39
C LEU A 437 -14.53 -4.56 13.88
N PHE A 438 -14.90 -3.80 14.93
CA PHE A 438 -16.29 -3.74 15.41
C PHE A 438 -17.25 -3.26 14.32
N TYR A 439 -16.90 -2.22 13.58
CA TYR A 439 -17.77 -1.71 12.50
C TYR A 439 -17.87 -2.69 11.32
N TRP A 440 -16.79 -3.40 10.99
CA TRP A 440 -16.84 -4.44 9.97
C TRP A 440 -17.71 -5.64 10.40
N ALA A 441 -17.43 -6.23 11.56
CA ALA A 441 -18.10 -7.43 12.03
C ALA A 441 -19.53 -7.16 12.50
N GLY A 442 -19.73 -6.13 13.33
CA GLY A 442 -21.02 -5.82 13.95
C GLY A 442 -21.95 -4.98 13.08
N ARG A 443 -21.41 -4.01 12.33
CA ARG A 443 -22.20 -3.08 11.49
C ARG A 443 -22.15 -3.43 10.01
N ARG A 444 -21.30 -4.39 9.61
CA ARG A 444 -21.08 -4.82 8.22
C ARG A 444 -20.71 -3.64 7.30
N ASP A 445 -19.96 -2.67 7.82
CA ASP A 445 -19.46 -1.57 7.00
C ASP A 445 -18.36 -2.09 6.08
N TRP A 446 -18.64 -2.08 4.79
CA TRP A 446 -17.72 -2.56 3.77
C TRP A 446 -16.42 -1.74 3.70
N ARG A 447 -16.44 -0.47 4.13
CA ARG A 447 -15.26 0.42 4.14
C ARG A 447 -14.28 -0.04 5.22
N ALA A 448 -14.82 -0.39 6.38
CA ALA A 448 -14.04 -0.99 7.46
C ALA A 448 -13.38 -2.30 7.00
N GLY A 449 -14.14 -3.18 6.33
CA GLY A 449 -13.59 -4.41 5.75
C GLY A 449 -12.53 -4.17 4.67
N ALA A 450 -12.70 -3.13 3.84
CA ALA A 450 -11.71 -2.74 2.84
C ALA A 450 -10.38 -2.29 3.49
N VAL A 451 -10.45 -1.48 4.54
CA VAL A 451 -9.26 -1.03 5.29
C VAL A 451 -8.58 -2.21 5.98
N LEU A 452 -9.34 -3.05 6.67
CA LEU A 452 -8.81 -4.23 7.35
C LEU A 452 -8.17 -5.23 6.38
N SER A 453 -8.63 -5.31 5.13
CA SER A 453 -8.03 -6.23 4.15
C SER A 453 -6.58 -5.87 3.83
N GLY A 454 -6.25 -4.58 3.74
CA GLY A 454 -4.87 -4.14 3.54
C GLY A 454 -3.97 -4.39 4.75
N VAL A 455 -4.48 -4.15 5.96
CA VAL A 455 -3.75 -4.49 7.19
C VAL A 455 -3.55 -6.00 7.29
N ALA A 456 -4.59 -6.80 7.06
CA ALA A 456 -4.51 -8.25 7.13
C ALA A 456 -3.49 -8.82 6.12
N ALA A 457 -3.49 -8.31 4.89
CA ALA A 457 -2.58 -8.76 3.84
C ALA A 457 -1.12 -8.45 4.14
N GLY A 458 -0.82 -7.28 4.74
CA GLY A 458 0.55 -6.86 5.02
C GLY A 458 1.09 -7.34 6.37
N TYR A 459 0.21 -7.65 7.32
CA TYR A 459 0.62 -7.95 8.70
C TYR A 459 0.50 -9.43 9.06
N LEU A 460 -0.66 -10.08 8.77
CA LEU A 460 -0.91 -11.44 9.23
C LEU A 460 0.05 -12.52 8.66
N PRO A 461 0.54 -12.43 7.41
CA PRO A 461 1.44 -13.46 6.88
C PRO A 461 2.74 -13.64 7.68
N TRP A 462 3.21 -12.59 8.34
CA TRP A 462 4.46 -12.63 9.10
C TRP A 462 4.40 -13.54 10.33
N PHE A 463 3.20 -13.83 10.85
CA PHE A 463 3.00 -14.78 11.93
C PHE A 463 3.16 -16.25 11.51
N ALA A 464 3.18 -16.52 10.21
CA ALA A 464 3.45 -17.86 9.67
C ALA A 464 4.96 -18.19 9.61
N TYR A 465 5.82 -17.19 9.85
CA TYR A 465 7.28 -17.34 9.78
C TYR A 465 7.95 -16.87 11.09
N PRO A 466 7.66 -17.50 12.25
CA PRO A 466 8.13 -17.05 13.56
C PRO A 466 9.65 -17.15 13.72
N GLU A 467 10.29 -18.12 13.06
CA GLU A 467 11.73 -18.36 13.14
C GLU A 467 12.54 -17.44 12.20
N ARG A 468 11.86 -16.76 11.28
CA ARG A 468 12.52 -15.90 10.31
C ARG A 468 12.93 -14.57 10.95
N THR A 469 14.16 -14.13 10.68
CA THR A 469 14.61 -12.77 11.01
C THR A 469 13.73 -11.75 10.28
N THR A 470 12.98 -10.97 11.04
CA THR A 470 12.07 -9.95 10.52
C THR A 470 12.35 -8.59 11.15
N PHE A 471 11.93 -7.53 10.48
CA PHE A 471 12.21 -6.15 10.88
C PHE A 471 10.95 -5.30 10.90
N PHE A 472 10.91 -4.33 11.79
CA PHE A 472 9.81 -3.38 11.88
C PHE A 472 9.57 -2.62 10.56
N PHE A 473 10.61 -2.33 9.79
CA PHE A 473 10.48 -1.57 8.56
C PHE A 473 9.59 -2.25 7.49
N TYR A 474 9.35 -3.56 7.56
CA TYR A 474 8.39 -4.25 6.69
C TYR A 474 6.96 -3.72 6.87
N ALA A 475 6.66 -3.09 8.00
CA ALA A 475 5.35 -2.55 8.32
C ALA A 475 4.91 -1.40 7.40
N VAL A 476 5.83 -0.75 6.68
CA VAL A 476 5.51 0.33 5.73
C VAL A 476 4.53 -0.13 4.65
N SER A 477 4.54 -1.42 4.29
CA SER A 477 3.64 -1.99 3.28
C SER A 477 2.15 -1.91 3.67
N PHE A 478 1.84 -1.96 4.96
CA PHE A 478 0.46 -1.84 5.46
C PHE A 478 0.18 -0.55 6.24
N GLU A 479 1.17 0.29 6.48
CA GLU A 479 1.03 1.58 7.16
C GLU A 479 -0.05 2.49 6.55
N PRO A 480 -0.19 2.64 5.21
CA PRO A 480 -1.28 3.42 4.63
C PRO A 480 -2.67 2.95 5.06
N PHE A 481 -2.84 1.65 5.29
CA PHE A 481 -4.10 1.07 5.77
C PHE A 481 -4.32 1.30 7.27
N LEU A 482 -3.24 1.38 8.07
CA LEU A 482 -3.31 1.84 9.46
C LEU A 482 -3.76 3.30 9.51
N VAL A 483 -3.20 4.16 8.66
CA VAL A 483 -3.63 5.56 8.54
C VAL A 483 -5.10 5.65 8.13
N LEU A 484 -5.57 4.82 7.19
CA LEU A 484 -6.99 4.78 6.83
C LEU A 484 -7.88 4.30 7.99
N ALA A 485 -7.41 3.38 8.83
CA ALA A 485 -8.14 2.94 10.03
C ALA A 485 -8.27 4.08 11.04
N LEU A 486 -7.19 4.82 11.28
CA LEU A 486 -7.21 6.01 12.13
C LEU A 486 -8.14 7.09 11.59
N VAL A 487 -8.06 7.40 10.29
CA VAL A 487 -8.91 8.39 9.63
C VAL A 487 -10.38 7.97 9.65
N TYR A 488 -10.69 6.68 9.57
CA TYR A 488 -12.05 6.17 9.76
C TYR A 488 -12.59 6.57 11.15
N VAL A 489 -11.82 6.34 12.21
CA VAL A 489 -12.20 6.68 13.58
C VAL A 489 -12.28 8.19 13.79
N LEU A 490 -11.31 8.96 13.30
CA LEU A 490 -11.35 10.41 13.32
C LEU A 490 -12.58 10.97 12.59
N GLY A 491 -13.02 10.30 11.52
CA GLY A 491 -14.29 10.61 10.84
C GLY A 491 -15.52 10.39 11.72
N LEU A 492 -15.54 9.36 12.56
CA LEU A 492 -16.59 9.15 13.55
C LEU A 492 -16.56 10.23 14.65
N VAL A 493 -15.36 10.66 15.05
CA VAL A 493 -15.17 11.76 16.02
C VAL A 493 -15.64 13.10 15.45
N LEU A 494 -15.32 13.42 14.20
CA LEU A 494 -15.79 14.63 13.51
C LEU A 494 -17.32 14.72 13.45
N GLY A 495 -17.99 13.59 13.37
CA GLY A 495 -19.45 13.52 13.24
C GLY A 495 -19.94 13.81 11.82
N ARG A 496 -21.26 13.68 11.63
CA ARG A 496 -21.93 13.88 10.34
C ARG A 496 -22.29 15.35 10.14
N ARG A 497 -22.50 15.75 8.87
CA ARG A 497 -22.98 17.11 8.55
C ARG A 497 -24.38 17.42 9.13
N THR A 498 -25.15 16.37 9.39
CA THR A 498 -26.49 16.44 9.99
C THR A 498 -26.50 16.50 11.51
N ASP A 499 -25.34 16.32 12.17
CA ASP A 499 -25.24 16.38 13.63
C ASP A 499 -25.35 17.84 14.12
N SER A 500 -25.66 18.03 15.40
CA SER A 500 -25.78 19.35 16.02
C SER A 500 -24.47 20.15 15.90
N THR A 501 -24.60 21.47 15.81
CA THR A 501 -23.44 22.39 15.73
C THR A 501 -22.47 22.19 16.90
N ARG A 502 -22.97 21.97 18.10
CA ARG A 502 -22.16 21.70 19.31
C ARG A 502 -21.34 20.42 19.13
N ARG A 503 -21.98 19.32 18.69
CA ARG A 503 -21.31 18.03 18.44
C ARG A 503 -20.20 18.17 17.41
N ARG A 504 -20.46 18.88 16.31
CA ARG A 504 -19.48 19.11 15.24
C ARG A 504 -18.33 20.00 15.68
N ARG A 505 -18.59 21.06 16.44
CA ARG A 505 -17.52 21.93 17.01
C ARG A 505 -16.61 21.12 17.94
N THR A 506 -17.16 20.32 18.82
CA THR A 506 -16.36 19.42 19.69
C THR A 506 -15.54 18.45 18.87
N GLY A 507 -16.13 17.80 17.86
CA GLY A 507 -15.40 16.88 16.96
C GLY A 507 -14.25 17.57 16.22
N LEU A 508 -14.49 18.78 15.69
CA LEU A 508 -13.46 19.58 15.03
C LEU A 508 -12.33 19.98 15.97
N LEU A 509 -12.65 20.37 17.20
CA LEU A 509 -11.64 20.70 18.22
C LEU A 509 -10.77 19.47 18.56
N VAL A 510 -11.39 18.32 18.84
CA VAL A 510 -10.66 17.10 19.18
C VAL A 510 -9.75 16.67 18.05
N VAL A 511 -10.26 16.60 16.81
CA VAL A 511 -9.46 16.20 15.64
C VAL A 511 -8.40 17.25 15.32
N GLY A 512 -8.70 18.53 15.47
CA GLY A 512 -7.74 19.63 15.29
C GLY A 512 -6.61 19.59 16.30
N CYS A 513 -6.92 19.39 17.59
CA CYS A 513 -5.90 19.22 18.63
C CYS A 513 -5.03 17.97 18.38
N PHE A 514 -5.65 16.85 17.98
CA PHE A 514 -4.90 15.64 17.61
C PHE A 514 -3.95 15.92 16.43
N ALA A 515 -4.44 16.55 15.37
CA ALA A 515 -3.63 16.89 14.21
C ALA A 515 -2.46 17.84 14.57
N ALA A 516 -2.71 18.85 15.40
CA ALA A 516 -1.67 19.76 15.89
C ALA A 516 -0.62 19.00 16.73
N ALA A 517 -1.04 18.11 17.63
CA ALA A 517 -0.13 17.30 18.42
C ALA A 517 0.73 16.37 17.54
N VAL A 518 0.13 15.76 16.50
CA VAL A 518 0.87 14.95 15.51
C VAL A 518 1.94 15.80 14.81
N LEU A 519 1.59 17.00 14.34
CA LEU A 519 2.54 17.89 13.65
C LEU A 519 3.70 18.32 14.58
N LEU A 520 3.41 18.69 15.82
CA LEU A 520 4.42 19.03 16.81
C LEU A 520 5.35 17.86 17.12
N LEU A 521 4.78 16.68 17.27
CA LEU A 521 5.56 15.48 17.54
C LEU A 521 6.39 15.05 16.33
N SER A 522 5.88 15.20 15.10
CA SER A 522 6.67 14.97 13.89
C SER A 522 7.85 15.96 13.78
N ALA A 523 7.62 17.24 14.09
CA ALA A 523 8.71 18.21 14.14
C ALA A 523 9.75 17.85 15.22
N PHE A 524 9.32 17.35 16.37
CA PHE A 524 10.22 16.88 17.42
C PHE A 524 11.08 15.69 16.95
N PHE A 525 10.55 14.72 16.22
CA PHE A 525 11.29 13.56 15.75
C PHE A 525 12.07 13.81 14.44
N MET A 526 11.83 14.90 13.73
CA MET A 526 12.43 15.18 12.41
C MET A 526 13.95 14.98 12.35
N PRO A 527 14.75 15.43 13.33
CA PRO A 527 16.21 15.25 13.29
C PRO A 527 16.65 13.79 13.15
N VAL A 528 15.96 12.84 13.80
CA VAL A 528 16.32 11.41 13.74
C VAL A 528 15.74 10.69 12.53
N TRP A 529 15.00 11.38 11.67
CA TRP A 529 14.51 10.88 10.38
C TRP A 529 15.31 11.39 9.18
N THR A 530 16.11 12.46 9.39
CA THR A 530 16.73 13.23 8.29
C THR A 530 18.24 13.37 8.41
N ALA A 531 18.89 12.57 9.25
CA ALA A 531 20.34 12.64 9.51
C ALA A 531 20.82 14.02 9.98
N GLU A 532 19.99 14.76 10.73
CA GLU A 532 20.41 16.03 11.30
C GLU A 532 21.40 15.79 12.44
N THR A 533 22.54 16.48 12.42
CA THR A 533 23.51 16.44 13.53
C THR A 533 22.96 17.22 14.72
N VAL A 534 22.70 16.54 15.82
CA VAL A 534 22.17 17.13 17.06
C VAL A 534 22.99 16.68 18.27
N PRO A 535 23.03 17.45 19.37
CA PRO A 535 23.65 16.99 20.62
C PRO A 535 23.16 15.58 21.02
N TYR A 536 24.04 14.74 21.55
CA TYR A 536 23.70 13.37 21.97
C TYR A 536 22.49 13.35 22.92
N SER A 537 22.41 14.28 23.87
CA SER A 537 21.27 14.42 24.78
C SER A 537 19.95 14.67 24.06
N VAL A 538 20.00 15.46 22.98
CA VAL A 538 18.83 15.78 22.14
C VAL A 538 18.38 14.56 21.32
N TRP A 539 19.33 13.78 20.78
CA TRP A 539 19.04 12.50 20.14
C TRP A 539 18.45 11.51 21.15
N ARG A 540 19.10 11.37 22.33
CA ARG A 540 18.67 10.43 23.39
C ARG A 540 17.25 10.71 23.89
N LEU A 541 16.84 11.98 23.96
CA LEU A 541 15.50 12.39 24.35
C LEU A 541 14.40 11.86 23.40
N ARG A 542 14.75 11.49 22.17
CA ARG A 542 13.83 10.92 21.15
C ARG A 542 13.76 9.40 21.22
N MET A 543 14.64 8.76 21.96
CA MET A 543 14.64 7.31 22.19
C MET A 543 13.76 7.00 23.39
N TRP A 544 12.43 6.94 23.17
CA TRP A 544 11.45 6.81 24.25
C TRP A 544 11.42 5.43 24.88
N MET A 545 11.82 4.39 24.15
CA MET A 545 11.93 3.04 24.66
C MET A 545 13.41 2.59 24.64
N PRO A 546 13.88 1.84 25.65
CA PRO A 546 15.24 1.26 25.61
C PRO A 546 15.52 0.45 24.35
N SER A 547 14.48 -0.21 23.82
CA SER A 547 14.56 -1.02 22.61
C SER A 547 14.70 -0.20 21.31
N TRP A 548 14.65 1.13 21.36
CA TRP A 548 14.84 2.01 20.19
C TRP A 548 16.32 2.36 19.95
N ILE A 549 17.21 1.90 20.83
CA ILE A 549 18.67 2.14 20.75
C ILE A 549 19.39 0.87 20.28
#